data_972b84d6406220bf1c4bcb01b25fe079
#
_entry.id   972b84d6406220bf1c4bcb01b25fe079
#
_cell.length_a   1.000
_cell.length_b   1.000
_cell.length_c   1.000
_cell.angle_alpha   90.00
_cell.angle_beta   90.00
_cell.angle_gamma   90.00
#
_symmetry.space_group_name_H-M   'P 1'
#
loop_
_entity.id
_entity.type
_entity.pdbx_description
1 polymer ?
#
loop_
_entity_poly.entity_id
_entity_poly.type
_entity_poly.pdbx_seq_one_letter_code
_entity_poly.pdbx_strand_id
1 'polypeptide(L)'
;MERSAGILLSVTSLPSPYGIGTIGKEAREFADFLKKAGQKVWQILPVGPTSYGDSPYQSFSTYAGNPYLIDLDTLCEEGLITKEQLDSYDWGSNDAEVDYEKIYNNRFDALRIAYDNFKKKDQKAFSSFKRKNSKWLKNYALYMAVKKSFNMVSWTEWPDEEIRMHEETAVKRYERKLKDDVDFWKFLQFKFYEQWEAFRAYVNGLGIKILGDMPIYVAMDSADTWANPELFQLYDDGDPIAVAGCPPDYFSATGQLWGNPLYDWDYLAETDYEWWFERIKAASKLYDLTRIDHFRAFASYYSIPYPAENAINGEWVEGPRIKFFKMMEEAIGKIDIVAEDLGTLTPDVTELMEQTGYPGMKVLEFAFDSGEENDYLPHKYTENCIVYTGTHDNDTVMGWVETAKPEDVSYARSYCHMAEDEPFNWGLIRTAYQSKANLAIVPVQDILGLGKEARMNIPSTLGGNWTWRVDKAALTDELADKLKTMSVNSGRLED
;
A
#
# COMPACT_ATOMS: atom_id res chain seq x y z
N MET A 1 15.19 14.50 5.38
CA MET A 1 14.90 13.29 6.20
C MET A 1 16.09 13.01 7.10
N GLU A 2 15.88 12.74 8.38
CA GLU A 2 16.96 12.38 9.31
C GLU A 2 17.49 10.98 9.03
N ARG A 3 18.79 10.76 9.32
CA ARG A 3 19.42 9.46 9.20
C ARG A 3 18.80 8.48 10.21
N SER A 4 18.16 7.43 9.72
CA SER A 4 17.40 6.49 10.57
C SER A 4 17.24 5.13 9.91
N ALA A 5 16.64 4.20 10.65
CA ALA A 5 16.29 2.86 10.18
C ALA A 5 14.80 2.58 10.39
N GLY A 6 14.24 1.71 9.58
CA GLY A 6 12.86 1.28 9.62
C GLY A 6 12.66 -0.14 9.16
N ILE A 7 11.46 -0.63 9.35
CA ILE A 7 11.05 -1.98 8.98
C ILE A 7 9.81 -1.93 8.10
N LEU A 8 9.78 -2.77 7.06
CA LEU A 8 8.62 -3.00 6.20
C LEU A 8 7.86 -4.23 6.71
N LEU A 9 6.61 -4.01 7.08
CA LEU A 9 5.65 -5.07 7.38
C LEU A 9 4.23 -4.59 7.07
N SER A 10 3.51 -5.32 6.21
CA SER A 10 2.08 -5.07 5.98
C SER A 10 1.27 -5.27 7.26
N VAL A 11 0.25 -4.45 7.47
CA VAL A 11 -0.68 -4.65 8.60
C VAL A 11 -1.37 -6.01 8.51
N THR A 12 -1.71 -6.47 7.30
CA THR A 12 -2.31 -7.80 7.08
C THR A 12 -1.44 -8.96 7.53
N SER A 13 -0.11 -8.76 7.56
CA SER A 13 0.89 -9.76 7.97
C SER A 13 1.09 -9.87 9.47
N LEU A 14 0.46 -9.03 10.30
CA LEU A 14 0.53 -9.12 11.74
C LEU A 14 -0.12 -10.41 12.27
N PRO A 15 0.38 -10.95 13.41
CA PRO A 15 -0.12 -12.21 13.98
C PRO A 15 -1.40 -12.00 14.81
N SER A 16 -2.33 -11.17 14.32
CA SER A 16 -3.60 -10.89 15.00
C SER A 16 -4.53 -12.11 14.92
N PRO A 17 -5.46 -12.28 15.88
CA PRO A 17 -6.48 -13.31 15.80
C PRO A 17 -7.41 -13.10 14.60
N TYR A 18 -8.24 -14.11 14.31
CA TYR A 18 -9.25 -14.06 13.24
C TYR A 18 -8.67 -13.97 11.82
N GLY A 19 -7.53 -14.66 11.59
CA GLY A 19 -7.02 -15.05 10.27
C GLY A 19 -6.32 -13.96 9.46
N ILE A 20 -6.27 -12.72 9.93
CA ILE A 20 -5.59 -11.60 9.24
C ILE A 20 -5.10 -10.56 10.26
N GLY A 21 -4.02 -9.87 9.94
CA GLY A 21 -3.53 -8.76 10.75
C GLY A 21 -4.51 -7.60 10.83
N THR A 22 -4.62 -6.97 12.02
CA THR A 22 -5.50 -5.84 12.29
C THR A 22 -4.78 -4.70 12.99
N ILE A 23 -5.41 -3.53 13.06
CA ILE A 23 -4.92 -2.33 13.79
C ILE A 23 -5.22 -2.41 15.29
N GLY A 24 -5.19 -3.63 15.85
CA GLY A 24 -5.49 -3.92 17.24
C GLY A 24 -4.25 -4.01 18.14
N LYS A 25 -4.31 -4.99 19.04
CA LYS A 25 -3.28 -5.23 20.06
C LYS A 25 -1.94 -5.61 19.45
N GLU A 26 -1.92 -6.55 18.49
CA GLU A 26 -0.71 -7.06 17.87
C GLU A 26 0.03 -5.98 17.05
N ALA A 27 -0.71 -5.04 16.48
CA ALA A 27 -0.11 -3.88 15.81
C ALA A 27 0.62 -2.96 16.80
N ARG A 28 0.07 -2.78 18.02
CA ARG A 28 0.74 -2.01 19.08
C ARG A 28 1.95 -2.76 19.62
N GLU A 29 1.84 -4.06 19.86
CA GLU A 29 2.97 -4.91 20.29
C GLU A 29 4.12 -4.87 19.27
N PHE A 30 3.80 -4.86 17.96
CA PHE A 30 4.82 -4.69 16.92
C PHE A 30 5.46 -3.29 16.97
N ALA A 31 4.69 -2.23 17.22
CA ALA A 31 5.24 -0.89 17.40
C ALA A 31 6.17 -0.82 18.63
N ASP A 32 5.84 -1.52 19.72
CA ASP A 32 6.70 -1.65 20.91
C ASP A 32 8.00 -2.39 20.58
N PHE A 33 7.91 -3.46 19.78
CA PHE A 33 9.10 -4.15 19.27
C PHE A 33 9.98 -3.20 18.43
N LEU A 34 9.39 -2.42 17.53
CA LEU A 34 10.13 -1.43 16.73
C LEU A 34 10.83 -0.40 17.61
N LYS A 35 10.15 0.10 18.64
CA LYS A 35 10.74 1.03 19.62
C LYS A 35 11.93 0.41 20.31
N LYS A 36 11.80 -0.83 20.80
CA LYS A 36 12.88 -1.58 21.44
C LYS A 36 14.04 -1.80 20.48
N ALA A 37 13.74 -2.13 19.22
CA ALA A 37 14.71 -2.34 18.14
C ALA A 37 15.37 -1.03 17.63
N GLY A 38 15.03 0.13 18.20
CA GLY A 38 15.58 1.42 17.78
C GLY A 38 15.15 1.89 16.40
N GLN A 39 14.04 1.36 15.88
CA GLN A 39 13.53 1.72 14.58
C GLN A 39 12.69 3.00 14.65
N LYS A 40 12.79 3.84 13.65
CA LYS A 40 12.11 5.15 13.59
C LYS A 40 10.99 5.20 12.55
N VAL A 41 10.93 4.22 11.65
CA VAL A 41 9.93 4.16 10.59
C VAL A 41 9.35 2.75 10.51
N TRP A 42 8.03 2.68 10.46
CA TRP A 42 7.31 1.49 10.08
C TRP A 42 6.70 1.72 8.69
N GLN A 43 7.22 1.06 7.68
CA GLN A 43 6.61 1.07 6.35
C GLN A 43 5.53 0.00 6.27
N ILE A 44 4.37 0.40 5.78
CA ILE A 44 3.22 -0.47 5.53
C ILE A 44 2.85 -0.43 4.05
N LEU A 45 2.02 -1.38 3.60
CA LEU A 45 1.41 -1.39 2.28
C LEU A 45 0.11 -0.57 2.30
N PRO A 46 -0.50 -0.26 1.12
CA PRO A 46 -1.75 0.49 1.06
C PRO A 46 -2.83 -0.14 1.96
N VAL A 47 -3.56 0.69 2.69
CA VAL A 47 -4.59 0.24 3.63
C VAL A 47 -6.01 0.39 3.10
N GLY A 48 -6.17 0.55 1.79
CA GLY A 48 -7.48 0.61 1.12
C GLY A 48 -8.16 -0.76 1.01
N PRO A 49 -9.49 -0.79 0.80
CA PRO A 49 -10.23 -2.04 0.61
C PRO A 49 -9.77 -2.72 -0.68
N THR A 50 -9.43 -4.01 -0.57
CA THR A 50 -8.92 -4.80 -1.70
C THR A 50 -10.05 -5.30 -2.59
N SER A 51 -9.77 -5.38 -3.89
CA SER A 51 -10.65 -5.97 -4.90
C SER A 51 -10.29 -7.45 -5.15
N TYR A 52 -10.78 -8.01 -6.25
CA TYR A 52 -10.44 -9.36 -6.69
C TYR A 52 -8.91 -9.53 -6.84
N GLY A 53 -8.36 -10.60 -6.28
CA GLY A 53 -6.92 -10.88 -6.26
C GLY A 53 -6.20 -10.34 -5.03
N ASP A 54 -6.92 -9.72 -4.09
CA ASP A 54 -6.47 -9.31 -2.75
C ASP A 54 -5.30 -8.31 -2.74
N SER A 55 -4.93 -7.77 -3.91
CA SER A 55 -3.87 -6.79 -4.04
C SER A 55 -4.24 -5.46 -3.36
N PRO A 56 -3.43 -4.94 -2.45
CA PRO A 56 -3.65 -3.63 -1.85
C PRO A 56 -3.49 -2.47 -2.86
N TYR A 57 -2.90 -2.75 -4.03
CA TYR A 57 -2.72 -1.77 -5.12
C TYR A 57 -3.92 -1.68 -6.07
N GLN A 58 -4.89 -2.61 -5.93
CA GLN A 58 -6.16 -2.59 -6.65
C GLN A 58 -7.30 -2.36 -5.64
N SER A 59 -7.57 -1.10 -5.32
CA SER A 59 -8.52 -0.73 -4.28
C SER A 59 -9.84 -0.23 -4.85
N PHE A 60 -10.95 -0.54 -4.17
CA PHE A 60 -12.28 0.02 -4.47
C PHE A 60 -12.39 1.52 -4.19
N SER A 61 -11.43 2.14 -3.52
CA SER A 61 -11.44 3.57 -3.22
C SER A 61 -10.05 4.05 -2.79
N THR A 62 -9.69 5.26 -3.22
CA THR A 62 -8.47 5.96 -2.80
C THR A 62 -8.56 6.55 -1.39
N TYR A 63 -9.76 6.62 -0.82
CA TYR A 63 -10.02 7.25 0.49
C TYR A 63 -10.41 6.25 1.57
N ALA A 64 -11.07 5.16 1.20
CA ALA A 64 -11.61 4.22 2.17
C ALA A 64 -10.51 3.35 2.80
N GLY A 65 -10.67 3.05 4.09
CA GLY A 65 -9.87 2.04 4.76
C GLY A 65 -10.43 0.63 4.55
N ASN A 66 -9.53 -0.35 4.59
CA ASN A 66 -9.88 -1.77 4.42
C ASN A 66 -10.64 -2.29 5.65
N PRO A 67 -11.89 -2.75 5.50
CA PRO A 67 -12.64 -3.34 6.61
C PRO A 67 -11.99 -4.57 7.23
N TYR A 68 -11.10 -5.26 6.50
CA TYR A 68 -10.34 -6.38 7.05
C TYR A 68 -9.40 -5.98 8.17
N LEU A 69 -8.94 -4.73 8.21
CA LEU A 69 -8.03 -4.23 9.22
C LEU A 69 -8.71 -3.79 10.52
N ILE A 70 -10.06 -3.69 10.54
CA ILE A 70 -10.81 -3.36 11.75
C ILE A 70 -10.57 -4.46 12.79
N ASP A 71 -10.10 -4.08 13.96
CA ASP A 71 -9.87 -5.02 15.05
C ASP A 71 -11.18 -5.47 15.68
N LEU A 72 -11.44 -6.78 15.67
CA LEU A 72 -12.69 -7.35 16.17
C LEU A 72 -12.71 -7.45 17.69
N ASP A 73 -11.56 -7.62 18.35
CA ASP A 73 -11.49 -7.63 19.82
C ASP A 73 -11.85 -6.25 20.39
N THR A 74 -11.45 -5.16 19.75
CA THR A 74 -11.92 -3.80 20.07
C THR A 74 -13.44 -3.68 19.95
N LEU A 75 -14.06 -4.29 18.93
CA LEU A 75 -15.53 -4.29 18.81
C LEU A 75 -16.19 -5.14 19.91
N CYS A 76 -15.53 -6.18 20.42
CA CYS A 76 -15.98 -6.92 21.59
C CYS A 76 -15.94 -6.05 22.85
N GLU A 77 -14.84 -5.34 23.08
CA GLU A 77 -14.70 -4.42 24.22
C GLU A 77 -15.78 -3.31 24.20
N GLU A 78 -16.14 -2.85 23.03
CA GLU A 78 -17.24 -1.91 22.83
C GLU A 78 -18.64 -2.55 23.03
N GLY A 79 -18.72 -3.87 23.19
CA GLY A 79 -20.00 -4.60 23.32
C GLY A 79 -20.82 -4.60 22.02
N LEU A 80 -20.17 -4.58 20.86
CA LEU A 80 -20.82 -4.63 19.55
C LEU A 80 -20.93 -6.06 19.00
N ILE A 81 -20.05 -6.95 19.41
CA ILE A 81 -20.05 -8.38 19.09
C ILE A 81 -19.48 -9.14 20.29
N THR A 82 -19.78 -10.41 20.45
CA THR A 82 -19.24 -11.22 21.56
C THR A 82 -18.13 -12.15 21.06
N LYS A 83 -17.26 -12.54 21.99
CA LYS A 83 -16.18 -13.50 21.70
C LYS A 83 -16.73 -14.82 21.17
N GLU A 84 -17.80 -15.33 21.78
CA GLU A 84 -18.46 -16.56 21.39
C GLU A 84 -18.98 -16.48 19.95
N GLN A 85 -19.48 -15.33 19.52
CA GLN A 85 -19.90 -15.13 18.13
C GLN A 85 -18.70 -15.18 17.19
N LEU A 86 -17.58 -14.54 17.54
CA LEU A 86 -16.35 -14.58 16.73
C LEU A 86 -15.75 -15.98 16.66
N ASP A 87 -15.74 -16.72 17.77
CA ASP A 87 -15.21 -18.08 17.85
C ASP A 87 -16.08 -19.11 17.08
N SER A 88 -17.30 -18.74 16.68
CA SER A 88 -18.16 -19.60 15.85
C SER A 88 -17.80 -19.60 14.36
N TYR A 89 -16.97 -18.66 13.91
CA TYR A 89 -16.53 -18.58 12.51
C TYR A 89 -15.22 -19.36 12.28
N ASP A 90 -15.04 -19.87 11.07
CA ASP A 90 -13.77 -20.45 10.60
C ASP A 90 -12.90 -19.38 9.96
N TRP A 91 -11.84 -18.95 10.65
CA TRP A 91 -10.92 -17.91 10.20
C TRP A 91 -9.70 -18.43 9.45
N GLY A 92 -9.61 -19.73 9.19
CA GLY A 92 -8.45 -20.40 8.63
C GLY A 92 -7.75 -21.29 9.66
N SER A 93 -6.93 -22.21 9.17
CA SER A 93 -6.19 -23.17 9.99
C SER A 93 -4.68 -22.98 9.96
N ASN A 94 -4.18 -22.05 9.12
CA ASN A 94 -2.76 -21.73 8.99
C ASN A 94 -2.50 -20.31 9.50
N ASP A 95 -1.82 -20.19 10.63
CA ASP A 95 -1.51 -18.89 11.22
C ASP A 95 -0.41 -18.12 10.43
N ALA A 96 0.32 -18.80 9.56
CA ALA A 96 1.36 -18.21 8.73
C ALA A 96 0.84 -17.56 7.43
N GLU A 97 -0.44 -17.72 7.13
CA GLU A 97 -1.04 -17.23 5.88
C GLU A 97 -2.46 -16.70 6.10
N VAL A 98 -2.84 -15.72 5.30
CA VAL A 98 -4.23 -15.23 5.21
C VAL A 98 -5.02 -16.12 4.25
N ASP A 99 -6.11 -16.69 4.72
CA ASP A 99 -7.13 -17.35 3.88
C ASP A 99 -8.19 -16.31 3.50
N TYR A 100 -7.96 -15.58 2.40
CA TYR A 100 -8.85 -14.48 1.98
C TYR A 100 -10.28 -14.94 1.67
N GLU A 101 -10.49 -16.17 1.22
CA GLU A 101 -11.84 -16.69 1.00
C GLU A 101 -12.61 -16.77 2.32
N LYS A 102 -12.00 -17.29 3.38
CA LYS A 102 -12.62 -17.35 4.71
C LYS A 102 -12.81 -15.97 5.32
N ILE A 103 -11.82 -15.07 5.16
CA ILE A 103 -11.93 -13.69 5.61
C ILE A 103 -13.12 -13.01 4.92
N TYR A 104 -13.22 -13.10 3.60
CA TYR A 104 -14.32 -12.50 2.84
C TYR A 104 -15.69 -13.03 3.30
N ASN A 105 -15.84 -14.36 3.40
CA ASN A 105 -17.10 -14.98 3.73
C ASN A 105 -17.57 -14.73 5.17
N ASN A 106 -16.65 -14.64 6.13
CA ASN A 106 -17.02 -14.61 7.56
C ASN A 106 -16.93 -13.20 8.18
N ARG A 107 -15.98 -12.38 7.72
CA ARG A 107 -15.71 -11.11 8.40
C ARG A 107 -16.82 -10.08 8.23
N PHE A 108 -17.41 -10.00 7.05
CA PHE A 108 -18.53 -9.09 6.82
C PHE A 108 -19.78 -9.49 7.60
N ASP A 109 -20.01 -10.77 7.85
CA ASP A 109 -21.11 -11.24 8.71
C ASP A 109 -20.89 -10.82 10.16
N ALA A 110 -19.68 -11.00 10.69
CA ALA A 110 -19.30 -10.54 12.03
C ALA A 110 -19.44 -9.02 12.17
N LEU A 111 -18.96 -8.27 11.17
CA LEU A 111 -19.09 -6.80 11.14
C LEU A 111 -20.55 -6.35 11.01
N ARG A 112 -21.42 -7.12 10.34
CA ARG A 112 -22.87 -6.83 10.26
C ARG A 112 -23.54 -6.99 11.63
N ILE A 113 -23.18 -8.02 12.39
CA ILE A 113 -23.65 -8.18 13.78
C ILE A 113 -23.24 -6.95 14.62
N ALA A 114 -21.98 -6.53 14.49
CA ALA A 114 -21.49 -5.35 15.19
C ALA A 114 -22.25 -4.08 14.81
N TYR A 115 -22.54 -3.88 13.53
CA TYR A 115 -23.33 -2.75 13.03
C TYR A 115 -24.77 -2.76 13.59
N ASP A 116 -25.44 -3.91 13.60
CA ASP A 116 -26.80 -4.05 14.11
C ASP A 116 -26.91 -3.71 15.61
N ASN A 117 -25.88 -4.00 16.38
CA ASN A 117 -25.78 -3.59 17.78
C ASN A 117 -25.40 -2.11 17.91
N PHE A 118 -24.51 -1.61 17.03
CA PHE A 118 -24.13 -0.19 17.01
C PHE A 118 -25.33 0.74 16.72
N LYS A 119 -26.27 0.35 15.87
CA LYS A 119 -27.50 1.14 15.60
C LYS A 119 -28.29 1.48 16.85
N LYS A 120 -28.14 0.72 17.93
CA LYS A 120 -28.84 0.91 19.22
C LYS A 120 -28.11 1.87 20.17
N LYS A 121 -26.92 2.35 19.80
CA LYS A 121 -26.07 3.24 20.61
C LYS A 121 -26.16 4.70 20.19
N ASP A 122 -25.46 5.59 20.89
CA ASP A 122 -25.39 7.03 20.55
C ASP A 122 -24.71 7.21 19.18
N GLN A 123 -25.36 7.93 18.29
CA GLN A 123 -24.95 8.13 16.90
C GLN A 123 -24.25 9.47 16.66
N LYS A 124 -23.93 10.25 17.69
CA LYS A 124 -23.38 11.62 17.53
C LYS A 124 -22.02 11.62 16.83
N ALA A 125 -21.08 10.76 17.28
CA ALA A 125 -19.75 10.65 16.69
C ALA A 125 -19.84 10.17 15.23
N PHE A 126 -20.63 9.15 14.97
CA PHE A 126 -20.87 8.63 13.62
C PHE A 126 -21.51 9.69 12.70
N SER A 127 -22.48 10.45 13.19
CA SER A 127 -23.10 11.54 12.43
C SER A 127 -22.09 12.66 12.11
N SER A 128 -21.18 12.96 13.05
CA SER A 128 -20.09 13.91 12.81
C SER A 128 -19.10 13.39 11.76
N PHE A 129 -18.69 12.12 11.84
CA PHE A 129 -17.82 11.47 10.86
C PHE A 129 -18.43 11.52 9.46
N LYS A 130 -19.72 11.16 9.30
CA LYS A 130 -20.44 11.23 8.03
C LYS A 130 -20.42 12.64 7.41
N ARG A 131 -20.59 13.69 8.22
CA ARG A 131 -20.55 15.08 7.72
C ARG A 131 -19.15 15.50 7.28
N LYS A 132 -18.14 15.19 8.09
CA LYS A 132 -16.74 15.55 7.81
C LYS A 132 -16.20 14.88 6.54
N ASN A 133 -16.67 13.68 6.24
CA ASN A 133 -16.17 12.86 5.14
C ASN A 133 -17.17 12.76 3.96
N SER A 134 -18.20 13.60 3.92
CA SER A 134 -19.31 13.49 2.97
C SER A 134 -18.90 13.53 1.50
N LYS A 135 -17.80 14.19 1.15
CA LYS A 135 -17.29 14.31 -0.23
C LYS A 135 -17.02 12.95 -0.87
N TRP A 136 -16.33 12.06 -0.16
CA TRP A 136 -15.96 10.73 -0.67
C TRP A 136 -16.82 9.60 -0.12
N LEU A 137 -17.18 9.68 1.17
CA LEU A 137 -17.84 8.58 1.91
C LEU A 137 -19.24 8.25 1.33
N LYS A 138 -19.92 9.25 0.79
CA LYS A 138 -21.24 9.07 0.19
C LYS A 138 -21.16 8.16 -1.04
N ASN A 139 -20.27 8.49 -1.97
CA ASN A 139 -20.10 7.74 -3.21
C ASN A 139 -19.52 6.35 -2.95
N TYR A 140 -18.50 6.24 -2.09
CA TYR A 140 -17.94 4.95 -1.71
C TYR A 140 -18.98 4.00 -1.08
N ALA A 141 -19.74 4.47 -0.10
CA ALA A 141 -20.71 3.63 0.58
C ALA A 141 -21.86 3.19 -0.35
N LEU A 142 -22.30 4.08 -1.23
CA LEU A 142 -23.31 3.75 -2.24
C LEU A 142 -22.74 2.74 -3.27
N TYR A 143 -21.52 2.99 -3.79
CA TYR A 143 -20.82 2.10 -4.70
C TYR A 143 -20.76 0.67 -4.15
N MET A 144 -20.30 0.51 -2.91
CA MET A 144 -20.18 -0.81 -2.28
C MET A 144 -21.54 -1.48 -2.04
N ALA A 145 -22.56 -0.71 -1.67
CA ALA A 145 -23.92 -1.23 -1.48
C ALA A 145 -24.55 -1.69 -2.81
N VAL A 146 -24.38 -0.91 -3.89
CA VAL A 146 -24.84 -1.26 -5.24
C VAL A 146 -24.08 -2.47 -5.76
N LYS A 147 -22.75 -2.47 -5.67
CA LYS A 147 -21.88 -3.57 -6.07
C LYS A 147 -22.29 -4.87 -5.40
N LYS A 148 -22.50 -4.84 -4.07
CA LYS A 148 -23.01 -5.99 -3.32
C LYS A 148 -24.39 -6.46 -3.82
N SER A 149 -25.30 -5.53 -4.16
CA SER A 149 -26.62 -5.88 -4.67
C SER A 149 -26.59 -6.54 -6.06
N PHE A 150 -25.48 -6.38 -6.79
CA PHE A 150 -25.19 -7.00 -8.08
C PHE A 150 -24.10 -8.09 -7.98
N ASN A 151 -24.01 -8.80 -6.85
CA ASN A 151 -23.10 -9.92 -6.63
C ASN A 151 -21.61 -9.59 -6.84
N MET A 152 -21.19 -8.40 -6.48
CA MET A 152 -19.81 -7.92 -6.54
C MET A 152 -19.19 -7.85 -7.95
N VAL A 153 -19.98 -7.86 -9.02
CA VAL A 153 -19.47 -7.63 -10.38
C VAL A 153 -18.95 -6.19 -10.54
N SER A 154 -18.07 -5.96 -11.51
CA SER A 154 -17.56 -4.62 -11.82
C SER A 154 -18.71 -3.64 -12.10
N TRP A 155 -18.52 -2.36 -11.79
CA TRP A 155 -19.53 -1.35 -12.08
C TRP A 155 -19.81 -1.23 -13.58
N THR A 156 -18.84 -1.51 -14.43
CA THR A 156 -18.99 -1.54 -15.89
C THR A 156 -19.97 -2.61 -16.38
N GLU A 157 -20.22 -3.63 -15.55
CA GLU A 157 -21.13 -4.75 -15.84
C GLU A 157 -22.49 -4.65 -15.11
N TRP A 158 -22.75 -3.55 -14.37
CA TRP A 158 -24.03 -3.40 -13.67
C TRP A 158 -25.19 -3.37 -14.65
N PRO A 159 -26.25 -4.17 -14.43
CA PRO A 159 -27.33 -4.33 -15.40
C PRO A 159 -28.25 -3.11 -15.51
N ASP A 160 -28.31 -2.25 -14.48
CA ASP A 160 -29.04 -0.98 -14.50
C ASP A 160 -28.12 0.12 -15.02
N GLU A 161 -28.32 0.53 -16.26
CA GLU A 161 -27.49 1.50 -16.95
C GLU A 161 -27.48 2.88 -16.27
N GLU A 162 -28.62 3.35 -15.73
CA GLU A 162 -28.71 4.65 -15.08
C GLU A 162 -27.80 4.73 -13.86
N ILE A 163 -27.72 3.66 -13.03
CA ILE A 163 -26.80 3.65 -11.88
C ILE A 163 -25.38 3.36 -12.31
N ARG A 164 -25.15 2.55 -13.36
CA ARG A 164 -23.84 2.34 -13.95
C ARG A 164 -23.22 3.65 -14.40
N MET A 165 -24.02 4.51 -15.05
CA MET A 165 -23.60 5.84 -15.52
C MET A 165 -23.70 6.93 -14.46
N HIS A 166 -23.89 6.57 -13.20
CA HIS A 166 -23.96 7.50 -12.05
C HIS A 166 -25.01 8.61 -12.21
N GLU A 167 -26.14 8.34 -12.87
CA GLU A 167 -27.19 9.31 -13.05
C GLU A 167 -27.82 9.75 -11.72
N GLU A 168 -28.02 11.04 -11.52
CA GLU A 168 -28.46 11.61 -10.24
C GLU A 168 -29.79 11.00 -9.74
N THR A 169 -30.72 10.72 -10.68
CA THR A 169 -32.01 10.09 -10.36
C THR A 169 -31.84 8.67 -9.86
N ALA A 170 -30.96 7.88 -10.49
CA ALA A 170 -30.64 6.54 -10.08
C ALA A 170 -29.87 6.52 -8.76
N VAL A 171 -28.89 7.40 -8.58
CA VAL A 171 -28.17 7.58 -7.30
C VAL A 171 -29.15 7.77 -6.15
N LYS A 172 -30.11 8.72 -6.25
CA LYS A 172 -31.14 8.96 -5.23
C LYS A 172 -32.08 7.76 -5.03
N ARG A 173 -32.37 7.01 -6.09
CA ARG A 173 -33.20 5.79 -6.05
C ARG A 173 -32.50 4.68 -5.26
N TYR A 174 -31.24 4.42 -5.55
CA TYR A 174 -30.44 3.39 -4.91
C TYR A 174 -30.05 3.75 -3.48
N GLU A 175 -29.76 5.01 -3.17
CA GLU A 175 -29.54 5.47 -1.78
C GLU A 175 -30.75 5.16 -0.88
N ARG A 176 -31.96 5.33 -1.40
CA ARG A 176 -33.18 5.00 -0.65
C ARG A 176 -33.43 3.51 -0.56
N LYS A 177 -33.23 2.78 -1.68
CA LYS A 177 -33.44 1.33 -1.78
C LYS A 177 -32.49 0.55 -0.87
N LEU A 178 -31.22 0.95 -0.83
CA LEU A 178 -30.14 0.26 -0.13
C LEU A 178 -29.67 0.98 1.13
N LYS A 179 -30.55 1.79 1.74
CA LYS A 179 -30.19 2.68 2.85
C LYS A 179 -29.44 1.99 3.98
N ASP A 180 -29.86 0.81 4.41
CA ASP A 180 -29.23 0.07 5.52
C ASP A 180 -27.85 -0.45 5.14
N ASP A 181 -27.66 -0.92 3.91
CA ASP A 181 -26.34 -1.34 3.40
C ASP A 181 -25.41 -0.13 3.22
N VAL A 182 -25.90 1.00 2.69
CA VAL A 182 -25.12 2.25 2.60
C VAL A 182 -24.65 2.71 3.99
N ASP A 183 -25.54 2.69 4.99
CA ASP A 183 -25.18 3.05 6.36
C ASP A 183 -24.22 2.03 6.99
N PHE A 184 -24.30 0.74 6.63
CA PHE A 184 -23.34 -0.29 7.03
C PHE A 184 -21.93 0.01 6.49
N TRP A 185 -21.79 0.31 5.21
CA TRP A 185 -20.49 0.66 4.63
C TRP A 185 -19.92 1.95 5.24
N LYS A 186 -20.76 2.93 5.57
CA LYS A 186 -20.34 4.14 6.32
C LYS A 186 -19.86 3.79 7.73
N PHE A 187 -20.54 2.85 8.41
CA PHE A 187 -20.14 2.38 9.74
C PHE A 187 -18.75 1.68 9.70
N LEU A 188 -18.49 0.84 8.70
CA LEU A 188 -17.19 0.21 8.55
C LEU A 188 -16.09 1.27 8.44
N GLN A 189 -16.30 2.31 7.65
CA GLN A 189 -15.33 3.40 7.52
C GLN A 189 -15.17 4.18 8.82
N PHE A 190 -16.27 4.43 9.54
CA PHE A 190 -16.21 5.07 10.85
C PHE A 190 -15.34 4.27 11.82
N LYS A 191 -15.53 2.95 11.92
CA LYS A 191 -14.73 2.08 12.80
C LYS A 191 -13.28 1.96 12.36
N PHE A 192 -13.02 1.87 11.06
CA PHE A 192 -11.65 1.88 10.56
C PHE A 192 -10.91 3.17 10.97
N TYR A 193 -11.47 4.33 10.69
CA TYR A 193 -10.82 5.61 10.97
C TYR A 193 -10.67 5.88 12.47
N GLU A 194 -11.66 5.50 13.28
CA GLU A 194 -11.59 5.61 14.75
C GLU A 194 -10.41 4.78 15.31
N GLN A 195 -10.29 3.54 14.89
CA GLN A 195 -9.20 2.66 15.32
C GLN A 195 -7.85 3.11 14.73
N TRP A 196 -7.82 3.56 13.47
CA TRP A 196 -6.61 4.03 12.80
C TRP A 196 -6.03 5.28 13.47
N GLU A 197 -6.86 6.27 13.77
CA GLU A 197 -6.43 7.50 14.47
C GLU A 197 -5.80 7.17 15.84
N ALA A 198 -6.43 6.27 16.59
CA ALA A 198 -5.90 5.83 17.89
C ALA A 198 -4.59 5.03 17.74
N PHE A 199 -4.50 4.17 16.75
CA PHE A 199 -3.31 3.39 16.43
C PHE A 199 -2.15 4.30 16.00
N ARG A 200 -2.37 5.20 15.05
CA ARG A 200 -1.34 6.15 14.58
C ARG A 200 -0.84 7.02 15.74
N ALA A 201 -1.73 7.52 16.57
CA ALA A 201 -1.35 8.31 17.75
C ALA A 201 -0.46 7.51 18.71
N TYR A 202 -0.75 6.21 18.91
CA TYR A 202 0.09 5.31 19.71
C TYR A 202 1.49 5.16 19.10
N VAL A 203 1.59 4.83 17.81
CA VAL A 203 2.86 4.64 17.10
C VAL A 203 3.70 5.93 17.14
N ASN A 204 3.08 7.08 16.85
CA ASN A 204 3.76 8.38 16.92
C ASN A 204 4.20 8.73 18.35
N GLY A 205 3.42 8.34 19.37
CA GLY A 205 3.78 8.50 20.80
C GLY A 205 5.06 7.74 21.18
N LEU A 206 5.40 6.67 20.47
CA LEU A 206 6.66 5.94 20.61
C LEU A 206 7.84 6.60 19.87
N GLY A 207 7.60 7.69 19.12
CA GLY A 207 8.57 8.36 18.26
C GLY A 207 8.82 7.63 16.93
N ILE A 208 7.88 6.83 16.49
CA ILE A 208 7.92 6.08 15.21
C ILE A 208 6.98 6.76 14.22
N LYS A 209 7.42 6.91 12.97
CA LYS A 209 6.63 7.40 11.85
C LYS A 209 6.07 6.24 11.04
N ILE A 210 4.85 6.38 10.55
CA ILE A 210 4.26 5.45 9.59
C ILE A 210 4.55 5.96 8.18
N LEU A 211 5.28 5.17 7.39
CA LEU A 211 5.43 5.36 5.95
C LEU A 211 4.37 4.51 5.25
N GLY A 212 3.36 5.19 4.74
CA GLY A 212 2.31 4.56 3.95
C GLY A 212 2.63 4.53 2.46
N ASP A 213 1.74 3.90 1.71
CA ASP A 213 1.90 3.70 0.28
C ASP A 213 0.64 4.14 -0.47
N MET A 214 0.84 4.85 -1.59
CA MET A 214 -0.23 5.36 -2.42
C MET A 214 0.05 4.98 -3.88
N PRO A 215 -0.69 4.01 -4.44
CA PRO A 215 -0.61 3.71 -5.87
C PRO A 215 -0.94 4.95 -6.69
N ILE A 216 -0.16 5.26 -7.72
CA ILE A 216 -0.48 6.42 -8.58
C ILE A 216 -1.83 6.23 -9.25
N TYR A 217 -2.06 5.04 -9.83
CA TYR A 217 -3.32 4.73 -10.50
C TYR A 217 -4.38 4.23 -9.52
N VAL A 218 -5.64 4.36 -9.93
CA VAL A 218 -6.79 3.76 -9.26
C VAL A 218 -7.26 2.53 -10.03
N ALA A 219 -7.96 1.61 -9.36
CA ALA A 219 -8.57 0.49 -10.04
C ALA A 219 -9.73 0.96 -10.94
N MET A 220 -9.89 0.34 -12.11
CA MET A 220 -11.05 0.59 -12.96
C MET A 220 -12.36 0.28 -12.22
N ASP A 221 -12.39 -0.81 -11.47
CA ASP A 221 -13.52 -1.18 -10.63
C ASP A 221 -13.42 -0.52 -9.25
N SER A 222 -13.67 0.78 -9.19
CA SER A 222 -13.60 1.59 -7.98
C SER A 222 -14.70 2.65 -7.91
N ALA A 223 -14.97 3.12 -6.69
CA ALA A 223 -15.87 4.25 -6.47
C ALA A 223 -15.34 5.55 -7.09
N ASP A 224 -14.02 5.66 -7.26
CA ASP A 224 -13.38 6.85 -7.82
C ASP A 224 -13.69 6.98 -9.33
N THR A 225 -13.52 5.92 -10.09
CA THR A 225 -13.83 5.89 -11.54
C THR A 225 -15.32 5.97 -11.81
N TRP A 226 -16.13 5.25 -11.01
CA TRP A 226 -17.58 5.25 -11.15
C TRP A 226 -18.19 6.62 -10.86
N ALA A 227 -17.71 7.32 -9.84
CA ALA A 227 -18.33 8.58 -9.40
C ALA A 227 -17.71 9.83 -10.07
N ASN A 228 -16.54 9.72 -10.67
CA ASN A 228 -15.82 10.83 -11.29
C ASN A 228 -15.15 10.39 -12.61
N PRO A 229 -15.91 9.87 -13.57
CA PRO A 229 -15.36 9.34 -14.83
C PRO A 229 -14.60 10.40 -15.64
N GLU A 230 -14.94 11.68 -15.49
CA GLU A 230 -14.31 12.82 -16.15
C GLU A 230 -12.82 13.03 -15.77
N LEU A 231 -12.37 12.42 -14.68
CA LEU A 231 -10.96 12.47 -14.26
C LEU A 231 -10.05 11.53 -15.06
N PHE A 232 -10.65 10.62 -15.84
CA PHE A 232 -9.96 9.52 -16.50
C PHE A 232 -10.22 9.52 -18.00
N GLN A 233 -9.31 8.90 -18.76
CA GLN A 233 -9.45 8.70 -20.19
C GLN A 233 -10.45 7.56 -20.47
N LEU A 234 -11.73 7.86 -20.37
CA LEU A 234 -12.83 6.93 -20.60
C LEU A 234 -13.70 7.40 -21.79
N TYR A 235 -14.31 6.45 -22.48
CA TYR A 235 -15.40 6.72 -23.41
C TYR A 235 -16.70 7.01 -22.66
N ASP A 236 -17.70 7.54 -23.35
CA ASP A 236 -19.02 7.86 -22.78
C ASP A 236 -19.76 6.65 -22.19
N ASP A 237 -19.43 5.43 -22.62
CA ASP A 237 -19.98 4.17 -22.10
C ASP A 237 -19.24 3.63 -20.88
N GLY A 238 -18.15 4.30 -20.49
CA GLY A 238 -17.31 3.97 -19.34
C GLY A 238 -16.15 3.04 -19.65
N ASP A 239 -15.97 2.59 -20.88
CA ASP A 239 -14.79 1.80 -21.26
C ASP A 239 -13.53 2.67 -21.31
N PRO A 240 -12.36 2.16 -20.93
CA PRO A 240 -11.11 2.91 -21.05
C PRO A 240 -10.74 3.19 -22.51
N ILE A 241 -10.24 4.40 -22.78
CA ILE A 241 -9.59 4.72 -24.07
C ILE A 241 -8.20 4.05 -24.11
N ALA A 242 -7.49 4.14 -22.99
CA ALA A 242 -6.19 3.52 -22.79
C ALA A 242 -6.00 3.17 -21.32
N VAL A 243 -5.09 2.25 -21.04
CA VAL A 243 -4.79 1.76 -19.69
C VAL A 243 -3.30 1.84 -19.38
N ALA A 244 -2.99 1.83 -18.09
CA ALA A 244 -1.65 1.89 -17.58
C ALA A 244 -0.92 0.55 -17.67
N GLY A 245 0.41 0.63 -17.72
CA GLY A 245 1.32 -0.50 -17.69
C GLY A 245 2.77 -0.07 -17.83
N CYS A 246 3.63 -1.02 -18.12
CA CYS A 246 5.05 -0.80 -18.43
C CYS A 246 5.40 -1.45 -19.77
N PRO A 247 6.32 -0.85 -20.56
CA PRO A 247 6.77 -1.45 -21.81
C PRO A 247 7.51 -2.77 -21.58
N PRO A 248 7.69 -3.57 -22.64
CA PRO A 248 8.63 -4.68 -22.62
C PRO A 248 10.02 -4.27 -22.13
N ASP A 249 10.56 -5.05 -21.22
CA ASP A 249 11.88 -4.84 -20.64
C ASP A 249 12.64 -6.17 -20.50
N TYR A 250 13.76 -6.14 -19.77
CA TYR A 250 14.57 -7.33 -19.52
C TYR A 250 13.81 -8.40 -18.69
N PHE A 251 12.88 -7.97 -17.82
CA PHE A 251 12.12 -8.85 -16.93
C PHE A 251 10.83 -9.38 -17.57
N SER A 252 10.25 -8.65 -18.53
CA SER A 252 9.01 -9.03 -19.22
C SER A 252 9.09 -8.74 -20.71
N ALA A 253 9.18 -9.78 -21.55
CA ALA A 253 9.22 -9.64 -23.01
C ALA A 253 7.93 -9.04 -23.62
N THR A 254 6.81 -9.04 -22.90
CA THR A 254 5.53 -8.48 -23.33
C THR A 254 5.14 -7.22 -22.55
N GLY A 255 6.00 -6.76 -21.64
CA GLY A 255 5.71 -5.69 -20.70
C GLY A 255 4.71 -6.12 -19.63
N GLN A 256 4.21 -5.14 -18.87
CA GLN A 256 3.21 -5.34 -17.84
C GLN A 256 1.94 -4.56 -18.20
N LEU A 257 0.83 -5.24 -18.32
CA LEU A 257 -0.50 -4.64 -18.53
C LEU A 257 -1.22 -4.59 -17.16
N TRP A 258 -1.33 -3.40 -16.56
CA TRP A 258 -1.96 -3.24 -15.25
C TRP A 258 -3.47 -3.05 -15.32
N GLY A 259 -3.97 -2.52 -16.45
CA GLY A 259 -5.40 -2.34 -16.68
C GLY A 259 -6.06 -1.18 -15.94
N ASN A 260 -5.31 -0.39 -15.20
CA ASN A 260 -5.81 0.82 -14.55
C ASN A 260 -6.11 1.90 -15.60
N PRO A 261 -7.20 2.66 -15.49
CA PRO A 261 -7.49 3.76 -16.41
C PRO A 261 -6.46 4.87 -16.23
N LEU A 262 -6.11 5.54 -17.32
CA LEU A 262 -5.20 6.68 -17.29
C LEU A 262 -5.97 7.95 -16.89
N TYR A 263 -5.27 8.89 -16.23
CA TYR A 263 -5.83 10.20 -15.90
C TYR A 263 -5.97 11.07 -17.13
N ASP A 264 -7.04 11.86 -17.21
CA ASP A 264 -7.15 13.01 -18.08
C ASP A 264 -6.43 14.20 -17.43
N TRP A 265 -5.13 14.31 -17.71
CA TRP A 265 -4.29 15.36 -17.11
C TRP A 265 -4.66 16.77 -17.58
N ASP A 266 -5.28 16.92 -18.74
CA ASP A 266 -5.75 18.21 -19.25
C ASP A 266 -6.98 18.67 -18.46
N TYR A 267 -7.98 17.82 -18.29
CA TYR A 267 -9.13 18.11 -17.43
C TYR A 267 -8.73 18.35 -15.96
N LEU A 268 -7.81 17.55 -15.43
CA LEU A 268 -7.30 17.74 -14.08
C LEU A 268 -6.58 19.09 -13.92
N ALA A 269 -5.85 19.54 -14.95
CA ALA A 269 -5.19 20.84 -14.94
C ALA A 269 -6.19 22.00 -15.03
N GLU A 270 -7.29 21.87 -15.78
CA GLU A 270 -8.39 22.83 -15.86
C GLU A 270 -9.12 22.99 -14.53
N THR A 271 -9.12 21.95 -13.71
CA THR A 271 -9.74 21.94 -12.36
C THR A 271 -8.71 22.13 -11.25
N ASP A 272 -7.55 22.73 -11.56
CA ASP A 272 -6.47 23.02 -10.62
C ASP A 272 -6.01 21.78 -9.81
N TYR A 273 -6.13 20.57 -10.36
CA TYR A 273 -5.83 19.28 -9.74
C TYR A 273 -6.53 19.06 -8.39
N GLU A 274 -7.69 19.66 -8.13
CA GLU A 274 -8.38 19.62 -6.82
C GLU A 274 -8.53 18.18 -6.31
N TRP A 275 -8.97 17.25 -7.16
CA TRP A 275 -9.16 15.85 -6.76
C TRP A 275 -7.84 15.19 -6.27
N TRP A 276 -6.74 15.44 -6.97
CA TRP A 276 -5.43 14.91 -6.60
C TRP A 276 -4.91 15.51 -5.29
N PHE A 277 -5.09 16.80 -5.08
CA PHE A 277 -4.67 17.45 -3.84
C PHE A 277 -5.48 16.99 -2.64
N GLU A 278 -6.78 16.77 -2.79
CA GLU A 278 -7.62 16.15 -1.74
C GLU A 278 -7.19 14.69 -1.47
N ARG A 279 -6.81 13.91 -2.48
CA ARG A 279 -6.27 12.56 -2.32
C ARG A 279 -4.96 12.54 -1.54
N ILE A 280 -3.99 13.37 -1.92
CA ILE A 280 -2.69 13.48 -1.21
C ILE A 280 -2.91 13.95 0.23
N LYS A 281 -3.77 14.92 0.43
CA LYS A 281 -4.16 15.41 1.76
C LYS A 281 -4.86 14.34 2.61
N ALA A 282 -5.65 13.48 2.01
CA ALA A 282 -6.24 12.34 2.70
C ALA A 282 -5.17 11.32 3.12
N ALA A 283 -4.22 11.00 2.24
CA ALA A 283 -3.08 10.14 2.56
C ALA A 283 -2.24 10.71 3.70
N SER A 284 -1.97 12.02 3.72
CA SER A 284 -1.19 12.67 4.80
C SER A 284 -1.88 12.64 6.17
N LYS A 285 -3.20 12.41 6.21
CA LYS A 285 -3.93 12.17 7.47
C LYS A 285 -3.79 10.73 7.96
N LEU A 286 -3.58 9.78 7.05
CA LEU A 286 -3.34 8.39 7.39
C LEU A 286 -1.88 8.14 7.77
N TYR A 287 -0.94 8.76 7.06
CA TYR A 287 0.49 8.47 7.14
C TYR A 287 1.30 9.71 7.55
N ASP A 288 2.51 9.49 8.06
CA ASP A 288 3.48 10.55 8.38
C ASP A 288 4.40 10.83 7.20
N LEU A 289 4.68 9.80 6.40
CA LEU A 289 5.34 9.89 5.10
C LEU A 289 4.51 9.07 4.11
N THR A 290 4.46 9.50 2.84
CA THR A 290 3.72 8.78 1.79
C THR A 290 4.65 8.40 0.65
N ARG A 291 4.84 7.10 0.43
CA ARG A 291 5.44 6.60 -0.80
C ARG A 291 4.40 6.73 -1.92
N ILE A 292 4.78 7.37 -3.01
CA ILE A 292 3.97 7.34 -4.23
C ILE A 292 4.55 6.27 -5.14
N ASP A 293 3.77 5.23 -5.33
CA ASP A 293 4.11 4.12 -6.21
C ASP A 293 4.09 4.56 -7.67
N HIS A 294 5.06 4.08 -8.45
CA HIS A 294 5.27 4.43 -9.85
C HIS A 294 5.32 5.95 -10.10
N PHE A 295 6.12 6.67 -9.29
CA PHE A 295 6.24 8.13 -9.33
C PHE A 295 6.64 8.68 -10.69
N ARG A 296 7.39 7.90 -11.49
CA ARG A 296 7.82 8.29 -12.83
C ARG A 296 6.67 8.75 -13.74
N ALA A 297 5.44 8.24 -13.51
CA ALA A 297 4.28 8.57 -14.32
C ALA A 297 3.87 10.06 -14.25
N PHE A 298 4.35 10.81 -13.25
CA PHE A 298 4.21 12.26 -13.26
C PHE A 298 5.15 12.95 -14.27
N ALA A 299 6.26 12.34 -14.64
CA ALA A 299 7.13 12.82 -15.72
C ALA A 299 6.63 12.35 -17.08
N SER A 300 6.52 11.03 -17.22
CA SER A 300 5.94 10.35 -18.39
C SER A 300 5.33 9.02 -17.98
N TYR A 301 4.16 8.70 -18.52
CA TYR A 301 3.43 7.47 -18.29
C TYR A 301 3.28 6.64 -19.56
N TYR A 302 3.19 5.32 -19.40
CA TYR A 302 3.03 4.42 -20.52
C TYR A 302 1.55 4.14 -20.78
N SER A 303 1.09 4.55 -21.98
CA SER A 303 -0.30 4.45 -22.41
C SER A 303 -0.47 3.27 -23.35
N ILE A 304 -1.33 2.32 -22.98
CA ILE A 304 -1.62 1.13 -23.76
C ILE A 304 -3.05 1.23 -24.27
N PRO A 305 -3.29 1.23 -25.61
CA PRO A 305 -4.64 1.29 -26.17
C PRO A 305 -5.52 0.15 -25.63
N TYR A 306 -6.76 0.45 -25.25
CA TYR A 306 -7.71 -0.56 -24.76
C TYR A 306 -8.68 -0.98 -25.88
N PRO A 307 -9.04 -2.28 -25.99
CA PRO A 307 -8.50 -3.42 -25.24
C PRO A 307 -7.13 -3.89 -25.75
N ALA A 308 -6.32 -4.44 -24.85
CA ALA A 308 -5.02 -5.02 -25.20
C ALA A 308 -4.79 -6.35 -24.47
N GLU A 309 -4.07 -7.27 -25.10
CA GLU A 309 -3.65 -8.55 -24.50
C GLU A 309 -2.32 -8.44 -23.74
N ASN A 310 -1.51 -7.42 -24.05
CA ASN A 310 -0.20 -7.17 -23.47
C ASN A 310 0.21 -5.70 -23.66
N ALA A 311 1.40 -5.34 -23.18
CA ALA A 311 1.89 -3.96 -23.19
C ALA A 311 2.81 -3.61 -24.38
N ILE A 312 2.93 -4.45 -25.40
CA ILE A 312 3.89 -4.25 -26.52
C ILE A 312 3.58 -2.98 -27.33
N ASN A 313 2.29 -2.67 -27.55
CA ASN A 313 1.86 -1.61 -28.45
C ASN A 313 1.51 -0.29 -27.73
N GLY A 314 2.09 -0.06 -26.56
CA GLY A 314 1.91 1.21 -25.84
C GLY A 314 2.90 2.28 -26.27
N GLU A 315 2.67 3.50 -25.81
CA GLU A 315 3.54 4.66 -26.03
C GLU A 315 3.75 5.50 -24.76
N TRP A 316 4.87 6.21 -24.72
CA TRP A 316 5.14 7.15 -23.65
C TRP A 316 4.44 8.47 -23.90
N VAL A 317 3.68 8.94 -22.90
CA VAL A 317 2.96 10.21 -22.91
C VAL A 317 3.47 11.08 -21.78
N GLU A 318 3.59 12.39 -22.04
CA GLU A 318 4.06 13.36 -21.03
C GLU A 318 3.05 13.50 -19.89
N GLY A 319 3.55 13.46 -18.65
CA GLY A 319 2.77 13.69 -17.44
C GLY A 319 2.73 15.17 -17.05
N PRO A 320 2.09 15.52 -15.91
CA PRO A 320 1.91 16.92 -15.47
C PRO A 320 3.19 17.57 -14.93
N ARG A 321 4.25 16.80 -14.70
CA ARG A 321 5.59 17.24 -14.29
C ARG A 321 5.61 18.16 -13.05
N ILE A 322 6.63 19.00 -12.96
CA ILE A 322 6.87 19.87 -11.79
C ILE A 322 5.75 20.90 -11.55
N LYS A 323 4.98 21.26 -12.58
CA LYS A 323 3.83 22.17 -12.42
C LYS A 323 2.84 21.65 -11.38
N PHE A 324 2.52 20.35 -11.45
CA PHE A 324 1.64 19.68 -10.47
C PHE A 324 2.14 19.86 -9.03
N PHE A 325 3.41 19.57 -8.77
CA PHE A 325 3.97 19.61 -7.41
C PHE A 325 4.09 21.04 -6.86
N LYS A 326 4.38 22.03 -7.70
CA LYS A 326 4.36 23.44 -7.30
C LYS A 326 2.96 23.89 -6.90
N MET A 327 1.96 23.58 -7.70
CA MET A 327 0.56 23.90 -7.39
C MET A 327 0.08 23.14 -6.14
N MET A 328 0.51 21.88 -5.96
CA MET A 328 0.22 21.10 -4.76
C MET A 328 0.77 21.78 -3.50
N GLU A 329 2.05 22.18 -3.50
CA GLU A 329 2.68 22.83 -2.35
C GLU A 329 2.01 24.17 -2.02
N GLU A 330 1.58 24.94 -3.03
CA GLU A 330 0.81 26.17 -2.85
C GLU A 330 -0.58 25.91 -2.25
N ALA A 331 -1.28 24.84 -2.68
CA ALA A 331 -2.64 24.57 -2.29
C ALA A 331 -2.77 23.88 -0.92
N ILE A 332 -1.90 22.91 -0.61
CA ILE A 332 -2.02 22.07 0.58
C ILE A 332 -0.79 22.07 1.50
N GLY A 333 0.25 22.86 1.15
CA GLY A 333 1.50 22.92 1.88
C GLY A 333 2.44 21.76 1.57
N LYS A 334 3.59 21.75 2.25
CA LYS A 334 4.61 20.74 2.05
C LYS A 334 4.18 19.42 2.67
N ILE A 335 4.24 18.35 1.88
CA ILE A 335 3.95 16.97 2.28
C ILE A 335 5.23 16.15 2.17
N ASP A 336 5.48 15.27 3.14
CA ASP A 336 6.62 14.35 3.12
C ASP A 336 6.33 13.17 2.18
N ILE A 337 6.86 13.26 0.96
CA ILE A 337 6.70 12.26 -0.11
C ILE A 337 8.01 11.49 -0.29
N VAL A 338 7.89 10.20 -0.55
CA VAL A 338 8.92 9.29 -1.06
C VAL A 338 8.52 8.90 -2.47
N ALA A 339 9.43 9.08 -3.42
CA ALA A 339 9.16 8.74 -4.81
C ALA A 339 9.66 7.32 -5.11
N GLU A 340 8.78 6.46 -5.59
CA GLU A 340 9.22 5.18 -6.17
C GLU A 340 9.73 5.45 -7.59
N ASP A 341 11.06 5.38 -7.74
CA ASP A 341 11.83 5.65 -8.96
C ASP A 341 12.60 4.41 -9.44
N LEU A 342 12.05 3.23 -9.18
CA LEU A 342 12.70 1.96 -9.57
C LEU A 342 12.59 1.73 -11.10
N GLY A 343 13.49 0.89 -11.61
CA GLY A 343 13.56 0.55 -13.04
C GLY A 343 14.43 1.51 -13.86
N THR A 344 14.16 1.60 -15.14
CA THR A 344 14.94 2.44 -16.07
C THR A 344 14.54 3.92 -15.92
N LEU A 345 15.46 4.74 -15.41
CA LEU A 345 15.27 6.17 -15.31
C LEU A 345 15.61 6.86 -16.64
N THR A 346 14.65 7.63 -17.14
CA THR A 346 14.83 8.50 -18.30
C THR A 346 15.19 9.93 -17.85
N PRO A 347 15.80 10.77 -18.69
CA PRO A 347 16.20 12.13 -18.30
C PRO A 347 15.08 12.99 -17.72
N ASP A 348 13.86 12.86 -18.21
CA ASP A 348 12.67 13.57 -17.72
C ASP A 348 12.28 13.15 -16.28
N VAL A 349 12.44 11.88 -15.93
CA VAL A 349 12.22 11.39 -14.57
C VAL A 349 13.32 11.90 -13.64
N THR A 350 14.58 11.83 -14.06
CA THR A 350 15.70 12.36 -13.27
C THR A 350 15.53 13.85 -13.01
N GLU A 351 15.16 14.63 -14.03
CA GLU A 351 14.87 16.05 -13.89
C GLU A 351 13.74 16.33 -12.89
N LEU A 352 12.65 15.56 -12.96
CA LEU A 352 11.53 15.71 -12.01
C LEU A 352 11.95 15.39 -10.57
N MET A 353 12.74 14.32 -10.37
CA MET A 353 13.29 13.96 -9.06
C MET A 353 14.17 15.07 -8.49
N GLU A 354 15.06 15.66 -9.30
CA GLU A 354 15.91 16.80 -8.90
C GLU A 354 15.08 18.04 -8.55
N GLN A 355 14.07 18.36 -9.36
CA GLN A 355 13.21 19.53 -9.16
C GLN A 355 12.31 19.42 -7.93
N THR A 356 11.81 18.25 -7.61
CA THR A 356 10.97 18.00 -6.42
C THR A 356 11.82 17.83 -5.16
N GLY A 357 13.04 17.32 -5.29
CA GLY A 357 13.91 16.97 -4.16
C GLY A 357 13.37 15.83 -3.28
N TYR A 358 12.42 15.06 -3.77
CA TYR A 358 11.92 13.89 -3.04
C TYR A 358 12.97 12.77 -3.01
N PRO A 359 13.11 12.04 -1.88
CA PRO A 359 13.97 10.87 -1.83
C PRO A 359 13.43 9.77 -2.74
N GLY A 360 14.32 9.21 -3.56
CA GLY A 360 14.08 7.99 -4.35
C GLY A 360 14.44 6.73 -3.58
N MET A 361 14.28 5.58 -4.23
CA MET A 361 14.49 4.26 -3.65
C MET A 361 15.72 3.58 -4.26
N LYS A 362 16.44 2.81 -3.44
CA LYS A 362 17.54 1.94 -3.85
C LYS A 362 17.33 0.55 -3.28
N VAL A 363 17.39 -0.48 -4.12
CA VAL A 363 17.14 -1.88 -3.74
C VAL A 363 18.41 -2.69 -3.93
N LEU A 364 18.91 -3.31 -2.87
CA LEU A 364 20.17 -4.06 -2.90
C LEU A 364 20.09 -5.32 -3.76
N GLU A 365 18.95 -5.98 -3.83
CA GLU A 365 18.79 -7.14 -4.72
C GLU A 365 19.01 -6.81 -6.20
N PHE A 366 18.88 -5.53 -6.60
CA PHE A 366 19.17 -5.08 -7.97
C PHE A 366 20.63 -4.69 -8.20
N ALA A 367 21.47 -4.69 -7.14
CA ALA A 367 22.80 -4.11 -7.18
C ALA A 367 23.88 -5.01 -7.81
N PHE A 368 23.67 -6.33 -7.92
CA PHE A 368 24.76 -7.26 -8.08
C PHE A 368 24.83 -8.02 -9.41
N ASP A 369 23.95 -7.72 -10.36
CA ASP A 369 23.79 -8.44 -11.64
C ASP A 369 24.62 -7.87 -12.81
N SER A 370 25.14 -6.66 -12.70
CA SER A 370 25.79 -5.92 -13.81
C SER A 370 27.14 -5.28 -13.45
N GLY A 371 27.79 -5.76 -12.39
CA GLY A 371 29.13 -5.33 -12.00
C GLY A 371 29.19 -3.89 -11.47
N GLU A 372 30.35 -3.24 -11.58
CA GLU A 372 30.65 -1.95 -10.95
C GLU A 372 29.87 -0.75 -11.52
N GLU A 373 29.27 -0.89 -12.69
CA GLU A 373 28.48 0.17 -13.33
C GLU A 373 27.04 0.25 -12.80
N ASN A 374 26.59 -0.71 -12.00
CA ASN A 374 25.22 -0.75 -11.47
C ASN A 374 24.93 0.43 -10.54
N ASP A 375 23.83 1.16 -10.82
CA ASP A 375 23.43 2.36 -10.07
C ASP A 375 22.80 2.07 -8.69
N TYR A 376 22.50 0.81 -8.41
CA TYR A 376 22.02 0.35 -7.11
C TYR A 376 23.15 0.00 -6.14
N LEU A 377 24.42 0.12 -6.53
CA LEU A 377 25.55 -0.15 -5.63
C LEU A 377 25.67 0.96 -4.56
N PRO A 378 25.81 0.61 -3.28
CA PRO A 378 25.83 1.54 -2.15
C PRO A 378 26.81 2.71 -2.24
N HIS A 379 27.98 2.54 -2.89
CA HIS A 379 28.95 3.61 -3.04
C HIS A 379 28.48 4.76 -3.95
N LYS A 380 27.47 4.49 -4.81
CA LYS A 380 26.87 5.48 -5.72
C LYS A 380 25.69 6.25 -5.07
N TYR A 381 25.24 5.85 -3.89
CA TYR A 381 24.09 6.53 -3.26
C TYR A 381 24.37 7.96 -2.90
N THR A 382 23.32 8.79 -2.99
CA THR A 382 23.26 10.10 -2.32
C THR A 382 22.63 9.92 -0.93
N GLU A 383 22.73 10.94 -0.08
CA GLU A 383 22.08 10.92 1.24
C GLU A 383 20.54 10.93 1.10
N ASN A 384 20.03 11.68 0.11
CA ASN A 384 18.60 11.85 -0.11
C ASN A 384 17.97 10.66 -0.84
N CYS A 385 18.11 9.47 -0.29
CA CYS A 385 17.43 8.26 -0.78
C CYS A 385 17.07 7.32 0.37
N ILE A 386 16.24 6.33 0.06
CA ILE A 386 15.89 5.23 0.95
C ILE A 386 16.49 3.95 0.37
N VAL A 387 17.25 3.20 1.17
CA VAL A 387 17.78 1.90 0.78
C VAL A 387 16.95 0.78 1.38
N TYR A 388 16.73 -0.25 0.58
CA TYR A 388 16.05 -1.50 0.93
C TYR A 388 16.98 -2.69 0.66
N THR A 389 16.84 -3.77 1.42
CA THR A 389 17.37 -5.08 0.99
C THR A 389 16.58 -5.60 -0.20
N GLY A 390 15.28 -5.66 -0.09
CA GLY A 390 14.25 -5.89 -1.09
C GLY A 390 12.97 -5.17 -0.68
N THR A 391 11.99 -5.08 -1.58
CA THR A 391 10.64 -4.54 -1.32
C THR A 391 9.62 -5.68 -1.20
N HIS A 392 8.34 -5.35 -1.08
CA HIS A 392 7.25 -6.34 -1.12
C HIS A 392 7.08 -7.04 -2.47
N ASP A 393 7.64 -6.49 -3.57
CA ASP A 393 7.60 -7.06 -4.92
C ASP A 393 8.80 -7.94 -5.24
N ASN A 394 9.89 -7.79 -4.49
CA ASN A 394 11.08 -8.63 -4.62
C ASN A 394 10.85 -10.01 -3.99
N ASP A 395 11.76 -10.95 -4.24
CA ASP A 395 11.87 -12.13 -3.41
C ASP A 395 12.37 -11.73 -2.01
N THR A 396 12.42 -12.65 -1.08
CA THR A 396 13.21 -12.43 0.13
C THR A 396 14.70 -12.52 -0.22
N VAL A 397 15.57 -11.91 0.58
CA VAL A 397 17.02 -12.01 0.36
C VAL A 397 17.48 -13.47 0.26
N MET A 398 16.92 -14.35 1.07
CA MET A 398 17.30 -15.78 1.02
C MET A 398 16.73 -16.47 -0.22
N GLY A 399 15.52 -16.11 -0.68
CA GLY A 399 14.95 -16.57 -1.94
C GLY A 399 15.76 -16.07 -3.15
N TRP A 400 16.24 -14.81 -3.11
CA TRP A 400 17.16 -14.27 -4.11
C TRP A 400 18.46 -15.06 -4.19
N VAL A 401 19.07 -15.42 -3.04
CA VAL A 401 20.30 -16.25 -3.01
C VAL A 401 20.09 -17.61 -3.67
N GLU A 402 18.91 -18.20 -3.53
CA GLU A 402 18.58 -19.50 -4.16
C GLU A 402 18.42 -19.41 -5.69
N THR A 403 17.99 -18.26 -6.20
CA THR A 403 17.58 -18.10 -7.61
C THR A 403 18.56 -17.29 -8.45
N ALA A 404 19.36 -16.42 -7.82
CA ALA A 404 20.36 -15.60 -8.49
C ALA A 404 21.52 -16.48 -9.03
N LYS A 405 22.24 -15.95 -10.01
CA LYS A 405 23.43 -16.63 -10.52
C LYS A 405 24.51 -16.73 -9.44
N PRO A 406 25.25 -17.83 -9.37
CA PRO A 406 26.33 -17.99 -8.38
C PRO A 406 27.37 -16.87 -8.40
N GLU A 407 27.69 -16.33 -9.59
CA GLU A 407 28.58 -15.18 -9.75
C GLU A 407 28.05 -13.91 -9.11
N ASP A 408 26.74 -13.64 -9.20
CA ASP A 408 26.10 -12.46 -8.60
C ASP A 408 26.08 -12.56 -7.06
N VAL A 409 25.79 -13.75 -6.54
CA VAL A 409 25.85 -14.03 -5.08
C VAL A 409 27.29 -13.90 -4.56
N SER A 410 28.26 -14.40 -5.30
CA SER A 410 29.69 -14.27 -4.97
C SER A 410 30.16 -12.82 -4.99
N TYR A 411 29.72 -12.06 -5.99
CA TYR A 411 30.01 -10.63 -6.09
C TYR A 411 29.38 -9.86 -4.91
N ALA A 412 28.14 -10.14 -4.58
CA ALA A 412 27.46 -9.52 -3.42
C ALA A 412 28.21 -9.79 -2.11
N ARG A 413 28.63 -11.04 -1.84
CA ARG A 413 29.45 -11.37 -0.67
C ARG A 413 30.75 -10.57 -0.61
N SER A 414 31.47 -10.51 -1.74
CA SER A 414 32.73 -9.78 -1.83
C SER A 414 32.54 -8.28 -1.65
N TYR A 415 31.57 -7.69 -2.35
CA TYR A 415 31.26 -6.26 -2.28
C TYR A 415 30.83 -5.82 -0.88
N CYS A 416 29.97 -6.58 -0.25
CA CYS A 416 29.47 -6.31 1.11
C CYS A 416 30.48 -6.70 2.21
N HIS A 417 31.68 -7.18 1.87
CA HIS A 417 32.71 -7.63 2.81
C HIS A 417 32.13 -8.59 3.88
N MET A 418 31.32 -9.56 3.43
CA MET A 418 30.74 -10.54 4.33
C MET A 418 31.80 -11.53 4.82
N ALA A 419 31.83 -11.76 6.15
CA ALA A 419 32.63 -12.83 6.71
C ALA A 419 32.13 -14.21 6.24
N GLU A 420 32.98 -15.22 6.30
CA GLU A 420 32.65 -16.57 5.81
C GLU A 420 31.45 -17.18 6.55
N ASP A 421 31.33 -16.90 7.85
CA ASP A 421 30.28 -17.36 8.75
C ASP A 421 29.12 -16.37 8.92
N GLU A 422 29.17 -15.18 8.29
CA GLU A 422 28.09 -14.20 8.35
C GLU A 422 26.88 -14.67 7.52
N PRO A 423 25.66 -14.78 8.12
CA PRO A 423 24.44 -15.07 7.36
C PRO A 423 24.20 -14.01 6.29
N PHE A 424 23.84 -14.44 5.09
CA PHE A 424 23.79 -13.56 3.92
C PHE A 424 22.79 -12.40 4.11
N ASN A 425 21.61 -12.67 4.65
CA ASN A 425 20.61 -11.65 4.96
C ASN A 425 21.19 -10.57 5.89
N TRP A 426 21.93 -10.96 6.93
CA TRP A 426 22.51 -9.99 7.89
C TRP A 426 23.66 -9.19 7.28
N GLY A 427 24.43 -9.77 6.36
CA GLY A 427 25.46 -9.05 5.59
C GLY A 427 24.84 -7.97 4.70
N LEU A 428 23.71 -8.26 4.03
CA LEU A 428 22.97 -7.27 3.26
C LEU A 428 22.34 -6.18 4.14
N ILE A 429 21.69 -6.57 5.24
CA ILE A 429 21.11 -5.61 6.20
C ILE A 429 22.18 -4.66 6.74
N ARG A 430 23.34 -5.21 7.13
CA ARG A 430 24.48 -4.39 7.56
C ARG A 430 24.93 -3.41 6.47
N THR A 431 25.02 -3.86 5.24
CA THR A 431 25.38 -3.02 4.08
C THR A 431 24.37 -1.89 3.87
N ALA A 432 23.08 -2.19 3.93
CA ALA A 432 22.03 -1.17 3.87
C ALA A 432 22.18 -0.14 5.00
N TYR A 433 22.39 -0.58 6.23
CA TYR A 433 22.53 0.30 7.40
C TYR A 433 23.80 1.17 7.34
N GLN A 434 24.89 0.66 6.81
CA GLN A 434 26.16 1.39 6.65
C GLN A 434 26.17 2.34 5.44
N SER A 435 25.22 2.21 4.51
CA SER A 435 25.14 3.06 3.33
C SER A 435 24.93 4.55 3.68
N LYS A 436 25.14 5.44 2.72
CA LYS A 436 24.91 6.90 2.88
C LYS A 436 23.43 7.28 2.93
N ALA A 437 22.53 6.39 2.50
CA ALA A 437 21.09 6.67 2.47
C ALA A 437 20.58 7.17 3.82
N ASN A 438 19.78 8.21 3.83
CA ASN A 438 19.18 8.76 5.04
C ASN A 438 18.28 7.75 5.75
N LEU A 439 17.53 6.95 5.02
CA LEU A 439 16.68 5.93 5.59
C LEU A 439 17.06 4.55 5.05
N ALA A 440 17.20 3.56 5.92
CA ALA A 440 17.33 2.15 5.55
C ALA A 440 16.11 1.39 6.05
N ILE A 441 15.41 0.72 5.15
CA ILE A 441 14.21 -0.08 5.45
C ILE A 441 14.48 -1.53 5.07
N VAL A 442 14.09 -2.45 5.95
CA VAL A 442 14.27 -3.88 5.76
C VAL A 442 12.95 -4.61 5.97
N PRO A 443 12.53 -5.50 5.06
CA PRO A 443 11.39 -6.38 5.28
C PRO A 443 11.61 -7.30 6.49
N VAL A 444 10.54 -7.56 7.24
CA VAL A 444 10.62 -8.52 8.38
C VAL A 444 11.10 -9.89 7.93
N GLN A 445 10.72 -10.34 6.74
CA GLN A 445 11.14 -11.60 6.17
C GLN A 445 12.67 -11.71 6.07
N ASP A 446 13.34 -10.63 5.66
CA ASP A 446 14.79 -10.59 5.53
C ASP A 446 15.47 -10.56 6.90
N ILE A 447 14.90 -9.86 7.86
CA ILE A 447 15.41 -9.85 9.26
C ILE A 447 15.36 -11.27 9.84
N LEU A 448 14.29 -12.00 9.57
CA LEU A 448 14.09 -13.38 10.02
C LEU A 448 14.87 -14.41 9.18
N GLY A 449 15.44 -14.02 8.05
CA GLY A 449 16.16 -14.91 7.14
C GLY A 449 15.27 -15.97 6.50
N LEU A 450 14.02 -15.62 6.19
CA LEU A 450 13.05 -16.51 5.56
C LEU A 450 13.32 -16.66 4.05
N GLY A 451 12.97 -17.81 3.50
CA GLY A 451 13.09 -18.10 2.08
C GLY A 451 11.89 -17.60 1.27
N LYS A 452 11.82 -18.04 0.02
CA LYS A 452 10.78 -17.66 -0.96
C LYS A 452 9.33 -17.95 -0.53
N GLU A 453 9.15 -18.87 0.42
CA GLU A 453 7.84 -19.18 1.02
C GLU A 453 7.22 -17.99 1.77
N ALA A 454 8.04 -17.03 2.17
CA ALA A 454 7.61 -15.82 2.84
C ALA A 454 7.51 -14.60 1.90
N ARG A 455 7.71 -14.79 0.59
CA ARG A 455 7.58 -13.71 -0.39
C ARG A 455 6.16 -13.15 -0.39
N MET A 456 6.04 -11.81 -0.37
CA MET A 456 4.75 -11.14 -0.27
C MET A 456 4.01 -11.10 -1.61
N ASN A 457 4.71 -10.74 -2.68
CA ASN A 457 4.12 -10.57 -4.01
C ASN A 457 5.06 -11.04 -5.12
N ILE A 458 4.47 -11.68 -6.13
CA ILE A 458 5.11 -11.96 -7.42
C ILE A 458 4.40 -11.11 -8.46
N PRO A 459 5.00 -10.01 -8.95
CA PRO A 459 4.38 -9.11 -9.92
C PRO A 459 3.84 -9.85 -11.15
N SER A 460 2.74 -9.37 -11.69
CA SER A 460 2.06 -9.93 -12.86
C SER A 460 1.48 -11.35 -12.67
N THR A 461 1.28 -11.80 -11.43
CA THR A 461 0.59 -13.08 -11.13
C THR A 461 -0.70 -12.84 -10.36
N LEU A 462 -1.66 -13.74 -10.53
CA LEU A 462 -2.92 -13.74 -9.79
C LEU A 462 -2.96 -14.92 -8.82
N GLY A 463 -3.38 -14.64 -7.58
CA GLY A 463 -3.49 -15.65 -6.52
C GLY A 463 -2.17 -16.01 -5.85
N GLY A 464 -2.23 -16.43 -4.59
CA GLY A 464 -1.07 -16.81 -3.78
C GLY A 464 -0.20 -15.65 -3.29
N ASN A 465 -0.54 -14.40 -3.62
CA ASN A 465 0.14 -13.20 -3.16
C ASN A 465 -0.55 -12.62 -1.91
N TRP A 466 0.16 -11.77 -1.18
CA TRP A 466 -0.35 -10.98 -0.04
C TRP A 466 -0.79 -11.82 1.17
N THR A 467 -0.45 -13.11 1.20
CA THR A 467 -0.95 -14.06 2.19
C THR A 467 -0.05 -14.21 3.41
N TRP A 468 1.26 -13.96 3.28
CA TRP A 468 2.23 -14.23 4.33
C TRP A 468 1.96 -13.46 5.62
N ARG A 469 2.12 -14.17 6.78
CA ARG A 469 1.97 -13.61 8.12
C ARG A 469 3.17 -13.98 8.99
N VAL A 470 3.60 -13.02 9.82
CA VAL A 470 4.71 -13.23 10.75
C VAL A 470 4.28 -14.09 11.93
N ASP A 471 5.16 -15.01 12.35
CA ASP A 471 5.01 -15.70 13.62
C ASP A 471 5.33 -14.75 14.78
N LYS A 472 4.39 -14.59 15.72
CA LYS A 472 4.59 -13.73 16.90
C LYS A 472 5.84 -14.14 17.70
N ALA A 473 6.14 -15.44 17.78
CA ALA A 473 7.29 -15.95 18.54
C ALA A 473 8.64 -15.59 17.89
N ALA A 474 8.67 -15.21 16.62
CA ALA A 474 9.89 -14.83 15.92
C ALA A 474 10.37 -13.39 16.26
N LEU A 475 9.50 -12.54 16.79
CA LEU A 475 9.82 -11.16 17.15
C LEU A 475 10.36 -11.10 18.60
N THR A 476 11.57 -11.63 18.78
CA THR A 476 12.19 -11.79 20.11
C THR A 476 12.90 -10.53 20.59
N ASP A 477 13.18 -10.49 21.89
CA ASP A 477 13.97 -9.42 22.50
C ASP A 477 15.40 -9.39 21.98
N GLU A 478 16.01 -10.56 21.74
CA GLU A 478 17.35 -10.69 21.19
C GLU A 478 17.43 -10.12 19.76
N LEU A 479 16.38 -10.34 18.97
CA LEU A 479 16.27 -9.77 17.63
C LEU A 479 16.19 -8.24 17.69
N ALA A 480 15.38 -7.70 18.60
CA ALA A 480 15.27 -6.26 18.81
C ALA A 480 16.62 -5.65 19.24
N ASP A 481 17.32 -6.26 20.17
CA ASP A 481 18.63 -5.80 20.65
C ASP A 481 19.70 -5.85 19.55
N LYS A 482 19.68 -6.87 18.68
CA LYS A 482 20.56 -6.96 17.51
C LYS A 482 20.33 -5.82 16.53
N LEU A 483 19.07 -5.54 16.19
CA LEU A 483 18.70 -4.42 15.29
C LEU A 483 19.08 -3.06 15.91
N LYS A 484 18.83 -2.87 17.19
CA LYS A 484 19.21 -1.66 17.91
C LYS A 484 20.73 -1.43 17.86
N THR A 485 21.50 -2.46 18.20
CA THR A 485 22.97 -2.39 18.14
C THR A 485 23.46 -2.02 16.75
N MET A 486 22.86 -2.61 15.69
CA MET A 486 23.21 -2.28 14.31
C MET A 486 22.85 -0.84 13.96
N SER A 487 21.70 -0.33 14.43
CA SER A 487 21.27 1.06 14.23
C SER A 487 22.24 2.05 14.89
N VAL A 488 22.67 1.78 16.11
CA VAL A 488 23.67 2.62 16.83
C VAL A 488 25.01 2.58 16.11
N ASN A 489 25.52 1.40 15.79
CA ASN A 489 26.83 1.23 15.13
C ASN A 489 26.91 1.87 13.74
N SER A 490 25.78 2.09 13.08
CA SER A 490 25.69 2.73 11.77
C SER A 490 25.28 4.22 11.82
N GLY A 491 25.17 4.79 13.02
CA GLY A 491 24.76 6.20 13.24
C GLY A 491 23.34 6.48 12.80
N ARG A 492 22.43 5.49 12.92
CA ARG A 492 21.00 5.61 12.60
C ARG A 492 20.13 5.73 13.86
N LEU A 493 20.74 5.56 15.01
CA LEU A 493 20.17 5.80 16.33
C LEU A 493 21.24 6.44 17.21
N GLU A 494 20.88 7.50 17.93
CA GLU A 494 21.71 8.06 18.98
C GLU A 494 21.74 7.12 20.19
N ASP A 495 22.87 7.06 20.92
CA ASP A 495 23.07 6.25 22.13
C ASP A 495 22.09 6.58 23.27
#